data_55624a252d3db416aec244e71411d9b3
#
_entry.id   55624a252d3db416aec244e71411d9b3
#
_cell.length_a   1.000
_cell.length_b   1.000
_cell.length_c   1.000
_cell.angle_alpha   90.00
_cell.angle_beta   90.00
_cell.angle_gamma   90.00
#
_symmetry.space_group_name_H-M   'P 1'
#
loop_
_entity.id
_entity.type
_entity.pdbx_description
1 polymer ?
#
loop_
_entity_poly.entity_id
_entity_poly.type
_entity_poly.pdbx_seq_one_letter_code
_entity_poly.pdbx_strand_id
1 'polypeptide(L)'
;LNLTVLPKAVENVTNKTLCYGETYTWDVNGQIYSETKSDTVRMPFAGILCDSVIHILHLTVLPETKYEVTDVTLCAGSEYEWIDGKIYKQTETATYTVPYAGTQCDSLVATLNLTILPETKYEVTDTTICYGDTYTWIDGDGLTYATSVTGLEYPVKYVGTQCDSVIHILNLTIQAPLSDKTEVYTICEGESVEWNGNTYTTTTKDTVMAQDSYGCEYLSILDLKVLHQGEHVELDTTLCYGDSITWNGKVYKTTINHTDTLDACDATATLKLTVLPEVQPIVDNVTICHGETYTWNGATYNASATYTTYVADVNGCFGKATLNLTVLPKAVENVTNKTL
;
A
#
# COMPACT_ATOMS: atom_id res chain seq x y z
N LEU A 1 105.94 -23.89 -4.87
CA LEU A 1 104.56 -23.76 -5.23
C LEU A 1 103.93 -22.67 -4.36
N ASN A 2 103.58 -21.52 -4.94
CA ASN A 2 102.87 -20.48 -4.19
C ASN A 2 101.36 -20.77 -4.46
N LEU A 3 100.68 -21.27 -3.42
CA LEU A 3 99.23 -21.50 -3.48
C LEU A 3 98.54 -20.25 -2.88
N THR A 4 97.76 -19.55 -3.72
CA THR A 4 96.89 -18.46 -3.26
C THR A 4 95.44 -18.93 -3.21
N VAL A 5 94.84 -18.89 -2.05
CA VAL A 5 93.39 -19.17 -1.86
C VAL A 5 92.63 -17.87 -2.00
N LEU A 6 91.69 -17.80 -2.96
CA LEU A 6 90.86 -16.63 -3.17
C LEU A 6 89.72 -16.58 -2.15
N PRO A 7 89.20 -15.43 -1.76
CA PRO A 7 88.07 -15.30 -0.89
C PRO A 7 86.83 -15.88 -1.53
N LYS A 8 85.83 -16.29 -0.74
CA LYS A 8 84.53 -16.73 -1.21
C LYS A 8 83.82 -15.61 -1.94
N ALA A 9 83.09 -15.92 -3.04
CA ALA A 9 82.30 -14.93 -3.78
C ALA A 9 81.32 -14.21 -2.85
N VAL A 10 81.14 -12.92 -3.06
CA VAL A 10 80.12 -12.10 -2.38
C VAL A 10 78.80 -12.28 -3.14
N GLU A 11 77.72 -12.63 -2.41
CA GLU A 11 76.39 -12.72 -2.95
C GLU A 11 75.62 -11.43 -2.72
N ASN A 12 75.17 -10.80 -3.80
CA ASN A 12 74.30 -9.61 -3.80
C ASN A 12 72.90 -10.03 -4.29
N VAL A 13 71.95 -10.09 -3.36
CA VAL A 13 70.57 -10.47 -3.66
C VAL A 13 69.70 -9.24 -3.84
N THR A 14 69.01 -9.14 -4.99
CA THR A 14 68.01 -8.13 -5.31
C THR A 14 66.65 -8.78 -5.29
N ASN A 15 65.78 -8.41 -4.33
CA ASN A 15 64.39 -8.78 -4.29
C ASN A 15 63.54 -7.64 -4.84
N LYS A 16 62.75 -7.87 -5.86
CA LYS A 16 61.86 -6.89 -6.48
C LYS A 16 60.48 -7.47 -6.70
N THR A 17 59.46 -6.70 -6.31
CA THR A 17 58.06 -7.01 -6.62
C THR A 17 57.51 -5.96 -7.57
N LEU A 18 56.80 -6.40 -8.61
CA LEU A 18 56.16 -5.56 -9.62
C LEU A 18 54.65 -5.81 -9.60
N CYS A 19 53.88 -4.79 -9.97
CA CYS A 19 52.48 -4.95 -10.32
C CYS A 19 52.35 -5.66 -11.67
N TYR A 20 51.20 -6.27 -11.89
CA TYR A 20 50.89 -6.87 -13.20
C TYR A 20 51.08 -5.86 -14.36
N GLY A 21 51.76 -6.29 -15.40
CA GLY A 21 52.04 -5.44 -16.59
C GLY A 21 53.21 -4.49 -16.45
N GLU A 22 53.83 -4.36 -15.26
CA GLU A 22 55.07 -3.57 -15.10
C GLU A 22 56.30 -4.35 -15.57
N THR A 23 57.38 -3.63 -15.84
CA THR A 23 58.65 -4.18 -16.22
C THR A 23 59.77 -3.67 -15.29
N TYR A 24 60.81 -4.48 -15.12
CA TYR A 24 61.99 -4.15 -14.37
C TYR A 24 63.24 -4.34 -15.19
N THR A 25 64.03 -3.31 -15.36
CA THR A 25 65.38 -3.39 -15.96
C THR A 25 66.39 -3.68 -14.88
N TRP A 26 67.05 -4.85 -14.95
CA TRP A 26 68.10 -5.17 -13.96
C TRP A 26 69.44 -4.59 -14.39
N ASP A 27 69.93 -3.63 -13.62
CA ASP A 27 71.14 -2.83 -13.93
C ASP A 27 72.40 -3.70 -14.07
N VAL A 28 72.42 -4.91 -13.50
CA VAL A 28 73.57 -5.83 -13.52
C VAL A 28 73.85 -6.38 -14.93
N ASN A 29 72.76 -6.66 -15.71
CA ASN A 29 72.91 -7.22 -17.06
C ASN A 29 72.19 -6.44 -18.15
N GLY A 30 71.45 -5.34 -17.77
CA GLY A 30 70.70 -4.48 -18.68
C GLY A 30 69.45 -5.14 -19.29
N GLN A 31 69.05 -6.36 -18.86
CA GLN A 31 67.85 -7.06 -19.37
C GLN A 31 66.58 -6.55 -18.72
N ILE A 32 65.51 -6.56 -19.47
CA ILE A 32 64.14 -6.19 -19.02
C ILE A 32 63.37 -7.46 -18.68
N TYR A 33 62.76 -7.48 -17.54
CA TYR A 33 61.92 -8.59 -17.03
C TYR A 33 60.50 -8.13 -16.82
N SER A 34 59.55 -8.95 -17.26
CA SER A 34 58.09 -8.71 -17.12
C SER A 34 57.35 -9.88 -16.48
N GLU A 35 58.05 -10.91 -16.04
CA GLU A 35 57.45 -12.14 -15.44
C GLU A 35 58.23 -12.51 -14.19
N THR A 36 57.55 -13.24 -13.29
CA THR A 36 58.14 -13.80 -12.08
C THR A 36 59.33 -14.71 -12.46
N LYS A 37 60.53 -14.36 -12.02
CA LYS A 37 61.73 -15.06 -12.40
C LYS A 37 62.85 -14.87 -11.37
N SER A 38 63.69 -15.87 -11.20
CA SER A 38 65.01 -15.74 -10.60
C SER A 38 66.10 -15.79 -11.68
N ASP A 39 67.06 -14.87 -11.62
CA ASP A 39 68.20 -14.86 -12.50
C ASP A 39 69.50 -14.65 -11.74
N THR A 40 70.62 -15.11 -12.31
CA THR A 40 71.92 -15.05 -11.65
C THR A 40 73.01 -14.63 -12.61
N VAL A 41 73.75 -13.60 -12.30
CA VAL A 41 74.91 -13.13 -13.01
C VAL A 41 76.15 -13.30 -12.15
N ARG A 42 77.14 -14.02 -12.73
CA ARG A 42 78.38 -14.32 -12.07
C ARG A 42 79.51 -13.46 -12.67
N MET A 43 80.25 -12.78 -11.81
CA MET A 43 81.39 -11.96 -12.18
C MET A 43 82.66 -12.62 -11.63
N PRO A 44 83.55 -13.16 -12.51
CA PRO A 44 84.76 -13.82 -12.08
C PRO A 44 85.86 -12.78 -11.64
N PHE A 45 86.84 -13.25 -10.90
CA PHE A 45 88.09 -12.50 -10.73
C PHE A 45 88.82 -12.37 -12.08
N ALA A 46 89.50 -11.21 -12.28
CA ALA A 46 90.15 -10.95 -13.55
C ALA A 46 91.20 -12.05 -13.89
N GLY A 47 90.95 -12.72 -15.04
CA GLY A 47 91.86 -13.76 -15.53
C GLY A 47 91.71 -15.15 -14.87
N ILE A 48 90.70 -15.38 -14.02
CA ILE A 48 90.46 -16.62 -13.30
C ILE A 48 88.99 -17.07 -13.42
N LEU A 49 88.73 -18.40 -13.40
CA LEU A 49 87.36 -18.94 -13.48
C LEU A 49 86.58 -18.94 -12.16
N CYS A 50 87.13 -18.42 -11.06
CA CYS A 50 86.40 -18.37 -9.80
C CYS A 50 85.62 -17.06 -9.67
N ASP A 51 84.38 -17.18 -9.20
CA ASP A 51 83.51 -16.03 -9.03
C ASP A 51 84.00 -15.09 -7.90
N SER A 52 84.04 -13.75 -8.16
CA SER A 52 84.26 -12.72 -7.21
C SER A 52 83.01 -12.17 -6.59
N VAL A 53 81.98 -11.98 -7.43
CA VAL A 53 80.65 -11.54 -7.05
C VAL A 53 79.58 -12.34 -7.80
N ILE A 54 78.55 -12.71 -7.09
CA ILE A 54 77.34 -13.36 -7.65
C ILE A 54 76.19 -12.45 -7.37
N HIS A 55 75.57 -11.93 -8.41
CA HIS A 55 74.35 -11.14 -8.32
C HIS A 55 73.15 -12.09 -8.57
N ILE A 56 72.16 -12.07 -7.68
CA ILE A 56 70.95 -12.88 -7.73
C ILE A 56 69.74 -11.94 -7.78
N LEU A 57 68.90 -12.07 -8.77
CA LEU A 57 67.61 -11.42 -8.85
C LEU A 57 66.51 -12.41 -8.45
N HIS A 58 65.66 -11.99 -7.52
CA HIS A 58 64.36 -12.61 -7.26
C HIS A 58 63.29 -11.61 -7.62
N LEU A 59 62.70 -11.77 -8.78
CA LEU A 59 61.61 -10.91 -9.27
C LEU A 59 60.27 -11.66 -9.07
N THR A 60 59.33 -10.98 -8.44
CA THR A 60 57.94 -11.44 -8.29
C THR A 60 57.05 -10.45 -9.04
N VAL A 61 56.28 -10.93 -10.00
CA VAL A 61 55.21 -10.16 -10.65
C VAL A 61 53.87 -10.64 -10.06
N LEU A 62 53.15 -9.70 -9.47
CA LEU A 62 51.86 -9.99 -8.82
C LEU A 62 50.80 -10.33 -9.87
N PRO A 63 49.77 -11.12 -9.52
CA PRO A 63 48.64 -11.40 -10.41
C PRO A 63 47.88 -10.11 -10.81
N GLU A 64 47.13 -10.21 -11.91
CA GLU A 64 46.27 -9.15 -12.41
C GLU A 64 45.24 -8.72 -11.35
N THR A 65 44.99 -7.41 -11.25
CA THR A 65 43.95 -6.84 -10.40
C THR A 65 42.56 -7.39 -10.80
N LYS A 66 41.82 -7.89 -9.83
CA LYS A 66 40.41 -8.28 -10.03
C LYS A 66 39.53 -7.05 -9.96
N TYR A 67 38.54 -6.97 -10.85
CA TYR A 67 37.50 -5.96 -10.85
C TYR A 67 36.17 -6.60 -10.57
N GLU A 68 35.46 -6.12 -9.55
CA GLU A 68 34.13 -6.63 -9.14
C GLU A 68 33.14 -5.47 -9.10
N VAL A 69 31.94 -5.68 -9.64
CA VAL A 69 30.85 -4.69 -9.60
C VAL A 69 29.68 -5.30 -8.83
N THR A 70 29.17 -4.56 -7.87
CA THR A 70 28.01 -4.92 -7.06
C THR A 70 26.90 -3.90 -7.34
N ASP A 71 25.83 -4.34 -8.01
CA ASP A 71 24.64 -3.53 -8.25
C ASP A 71 23.59 -3.87 -7.20
N VAL A 72 23.13 -2.88 -6.44
CA VAL A 72 22.14 -3.06 -5.37
C VAL A 72 21.04 -2.03 -5.51
N THR A 73 19.78 -2.48 -5.47
CA THR A 73 18.60 -1.60 -5.43
C THR A 73 17.80 -1.90 -4.15
N LEU A 74 17.53 -0.87 -3.37
CA LEU A 74 16.83 -0.96 -2.09
C LEU A 74 15.66 0.02 -2.04
N CYS A 75 14.71 -0.27 -1.16
CA CYS A 75 13.59 0.61 -0.87
C CYS A 75 14.05 1.86 -0.11
N ALA A 76 13.29 2.93 -0.20
CA ALA A 76 13.49 4.14 0.59
C ALA A 76 13.67 3.83 2.09
N GLY A 77 14.59 4.52 2.74
CA GLY A 77 14.91 4.35 4.16
C GLY A 77 15.73 3.11 4.50
N SER A 78 16.08 2.26 3.52
CA SER A 78 16.97 1.11 3.75
C SER A 78 18.42 1.52 3.80
N GLU A 79 19.26 0.68 4.44
CA GLU A 79 20.69 0.84 4.58
C GLU A 79 21.40 -0.38 4.00
N TYR A 80 22.61 -0.16 3.46
CA TYR A 80 23.44 -1.22 2.90
C TYR A 80 24.84 -1.17 3.48
N GLU A 81 25.28 -2.22 4.17
CA GLU A 81 26.65 -2.40 4.61
C GLU A 81 27.45 -3.10 3.50
N TRP A 82 28.50 -2.45 3.03
CA TRP A 82 29.35 -2.95 1.96
C TRP A 82 30.69 -3.49 2.47
N ILE A 83 31.47 -4.13 1.58
CA ILE A 83 32.73 -4.80 1.88
C ILE A 83 33.81 -3.89 2.48
N ASP A 84 33.68 -2.56 2.34
CA ASP A 84 34.59 -1.58 2.95
C ASP A 84 34.26 -1.28 4.43
N GLY A 85 33.21 -1.94 4.98
CA GLY A 85 32.75 -1.76 6.36
C GLY A 85 31.93 -0.50 6.61
N LYS A 86 31.56 0.24 5.55
CA LYS A 86 30.70 1.43 5.67
C LYS A 86 29.25 1.10 5.38
N ILE A 87 28.37 1.92 5.98
CA ILE A 87 26.93 1.87 5.76
C ILE A 87 26.53 2.99 4.81
N TYR A 88 25.88 2.61 3.72
CA TYR A 88 25.40 3.49 2.66
C TYR A 88 23.89 3.65 2.77
N LYS A 89 23.39 4.91 2.68
CA LYS A 89 21.97 5.28 2.89
C LYS A 89 21.37 6.08 1.75
N GLN A 90 22.14 6.33 0.70
CA GLN A 90 21.75 7.15 -0.44
C GLN A 90 22.18 6.48 -1.74
N THR A 91 21.51 6.84 -2.84
CA THR A 91 21.96 6.45 -4.18
C THR A 91 23.34 7.03 -4.46
N GLU A 92 24.32 6.16 -4.61
CA GLU A 92 25.70 6.55 -4.89
C GLU A 92 26.52 5.42 -5.52
N THR A 93 27.64 5.79 -6.13
CA THR A 93 28.66 4.85 -6.57
C THR A 93 29.89 5.01 -5.66
N ALA A 94 30.38 3.90 -5.10
CA ALA A 94 31.58 3.87 -4.28
C ALA A 94 32.59 2.89 -4.85
N THR A 95 33.88 3.18 -4.63
CA THR A 95 34.98 2.29 -5.04
C THR A 95 35.82 1.94 -3.81
N TYR A 96 36.16 0.67 -3.67
CA TYR A 96 37.03 0.15 -2.61
C TYR A 96 38.17 -0.65 -3.22
N THR A 97 39.41 -0.31 -2.86
CA THR A 97 40.62 -0.98 -3.34
C THR A 97 41.28 -1.75 -2.21
N VAL A 98 41.70 -2.97 -2.49
CA VAL A 98 42.47 -3.81 -1.58
C VAL A 98 43.83 -4.06 -2.20
N PRO A 99 44.90 -3.50 -1.65
CA PRO A 99 46.26 -3.76 -2.17
C PRO A 99 46.78 -5.15 -1.79
N TYR A 100 47.70 -5.69 -2.55
CA TYR A 100 48.52 -6.83 -2.11
C TYR A 100 49.37 -6.41 -0.88
N ALA A 101 49.40 -7.28 0.12
CA ALA A 101 50.12 -6.99 1.39
C ALA A 101 51.54 -6.51 1.17
N GLY A 102 51.86 -5.33 1.73
CA GLY A 102 53.22 -4.72 1.66
C GLY A 102 53.55 -4.11 0.29
N THR A 103 52.60 -3.92 -0.60
CA THR A 103 52.78 -3.31 -1.92
C THR A 103 51.79 -2.17 -2.16
N GLN A 104 51.97 -1.45 -3.28
CA GLN A 104 51.01 -0.48 -3.78
C GLN A 104 50.19 -1.01 -4.93
N CYS A 105 50.35 -2.29 -5.26
CA CYS A 105 49.59 -2.92 -6.34
C CYS A 105 48.21 -3.41 -5.83
N ASP A 106 47.14 -3.09 -6.53
CA ASP A 106 45.80 -3.50 -6.14
C ASP A 106 45.60 -4.99 -6.46
N SER A 107 45.09 -5.73 -5.49
CA SER A 107 44.63 -7.11 -5.67
C SER A 107 43.15 -7.17 -6.10
N LEU A 108 42.34 -6.23 -5.61
CA LEU A 108 40.92 -6.08 -5.89
C LEU A 108 40.57 -4.59 -6.02
N VAL A 109 39.79 -4.27 -7.05
CA VAL A 109 39.03 -3.02 -7.17
C VAL A 109 37.56 -3.36 -7.24
N ALA A 110 36.83 -3.11 -6.16
CA ALA A 110 35.41 -3.34 -6.08
C ALA A 110 34.66 -2.02 -6.30
N THR A 111 33.58 -2.05 -7.07
CA THR A 111 32.69 -0.92 -7.31
C THR A 111 31.29 -1.28 -6.82
N LEU A 112 30.72 -0.44 -5.98
CA LEU A 112 29.30 -0.49 -5.59
C LEU A 112 28.51 0.53 -6.42
N ASN A 113 27.42 0.08 -7.04
CA ASN A 113 26.38 0.94 -7.59
C ASN A 113 25.13 0.75 -6.75
N LEU A 114 24.91 1.62 -5.79
CA LEU A 114 23.74 1.59 -4.91
C LEU A 114 22.65 2.52 -5.45
N THR A 115 21.45 1.99 -5.61
CA THR A 115 20.23 2.74 -5.93
C THR A 115 19.26 2.62 -4.75
N ILE A 116 18.92 3.74 -4.12
CA ILE A 116 17.81 3.83 -3.17
C ILE A 116 16.61 4.39 -3.92
N LEU A 117 15.52 3.63 -3.94
CA LEU A 117 14.29 4.03 -4.63
C LEU A 117 13.61 5.19 -3.89
N PRO A 118 12.81 6.02 -4.57
CA PRO A 118 12.02 7.06 -3.93
C PRO A 118 11.05 6.51 -2.89
N GLU A 119 10.59 7.37 -1.97
CA GLU A 119 9.56 7.03 -1.00
C GLU A 119 8.24 6.63 -1.68
N THR A 120 7.52 5.69 -1.06
CA THR A 120 6.19 5.27 -1.50
C THR A 120 5.22 6.45 -1.46
N LYS A 121 4.49 6.66 -2.55
CA LYS A 121 3.40 7.64 -2.62
C LYS A 121 2.10 6.98 -2.16
N TYR A 122 1.23 7.78 -1.54
CA TYR A 122 -0.12 7.36 -1.15
C TYR A 122 -1.14 8.17 -1.96
N GLU A 123 -2.05 7.47 -2.62
CA GLU A 123 -3.13 8.05 -3.40
C GLU A 123 -4.47 7.57 -2.87
N VAL A 124 -5.28 8.50 -2.33
CA VAL A 124 -6.54 8.17 -1.68
C VAL A 124 -7.70 8.50 -2.61
N THR A 125 -8.60 7.54 -2.80
CA THR A 125 -9.87 7.68 -3.48
C THR A 125 -10.98 7.68 -2.45
N ASP A 126 -11.59 8.85 -2.22
CA ASP A 126 -12.79 9.02 -1.39
C ASP A 126 -14.00 9.15 -2.31
N THR A 127 -14.96 8.26 -2.21
CA THR A 127 -16.18 8.31 -3.02
C THR A 127 -17.42 7.85 -2.26
N THR A 128 -18.58 8.37 -2.66
CA THR A 128 -19.88 8.04 -2.06
C THR A 128 -20.86 7.66 -3.16
N ILE A 129 -21.58 6.56 -2.97
CA ILE A 129 -22.62 6.07 -3.88
C ILE A 129 -23.89 5.73 -3.10
N CYS A 130 -24.99 5.53 -3.81
CA CYS A 130 -26.28 5.18 -3.22
C CYS A 130 -26.34 3.69 -2.83
N TYR A 131 -27.24 3.38 -1.88
CA TYR A 131 -27.57 1.99 -1.55
C TYR A 131 -28.10 1.24 -2.78
N GLY A 132 -27.54 0.05 -3.01
CA GLY A 132 -27.87 -0.77 -4.17
C GLY A 132 -26.98 -0.52 -5.39
N ASP A 133 -26.24 0.58 -5.43
CA ASP A 133 -25.25 0.83 -6.48
C ASP A 133 -23.94 0.09 -6.24
N THR A 134 -23.10 0.07 -7.26
CA THR A 134 -21.76 -0.52 -7.21
C THR A 134 -20.70 0.44 -7.72
N TYR A 135 -19.50 0.31 -7.20
CA TYR A 135 -18.33 1.09 -7.59
C TYR A 135 -17.19 0.20 -8.07
N THR A 136 -16.70 0.43 -9.30
CA THR A 136 -15.51 -0.27 -9.81
C THR A 136 -14.26 0.58 -9.58
N TRP A 137 -13.33 0.07 -8.79
CA TRP A 137 -12.09 0.78 -8.41
C TRP A 137 -11.00 0.57 -9.47
N ILE A 138 -11.02 1.41 -10.52
CA ILE A 138 -10.15 1.27 -11.70
C ILE A 138 -8.66 1.52 -11.36
N ASP A 139 -8.37 2.51 -10.50
CA ASP A 139 -7.01 2.89 -10.10
C ASP A 139 -6.39 1.92 -9.08
N GLY A 140 -7.19 0.99 -8.53
CA GLY A 140 -6.77 -0.03 -7.60
C GLY A 140 -6.69 -1.42 -8.24
N ASP A 141 -7.47 -2.34 -7.67
CA ASP A 141 -7.49 -3.75 -8.07
C ASP A 141 -8.41 -4.06 -9.28
N GLY A 142 -9.14 -3.07 -9.77
CA GLY A 142 -10.12 -3.23 -10.86
C GLY A 142 -11.41 -3.97 -10.45
N LEU A 143 -11.61 -4.27 -9.17
CA LEU A 143 -12.78 -4.97 -8.68
C LEU A 143 -13.97 -4.03 -8.46
N THR A 144 -15.16 -4.63 -8.41
CA THR A 144 -16.41 -3.91 -8.16
C THR A 144 -16.90 -4.18 -6.74
N TYR A 145 -17.22 -3.10 -6.03
CA TYR A 145 -17.64 -3.09 -4.63
C TYR A 145 -19.12 -2.71 -4.51
N ALA A 146 -19.88 -3.48 -3.73
CA ALA A 146 -21.28 -3.26 -3.38
C ALA A 146 -21.46 -3.03 -1.86
N THR A 147 -20.37 -2.86 -1.12
CA THR A 147 -20.34 -2.55 0.32
C THR A 147 -19.40 -1.39 0.55
N SER A 148 -19.68 -0.56 1.57
CA SER A 148 -18.73 0.47 2.00
C SER A 148 -17.43 -0.20 2.43
N VAL A 149 -16.31 0.41 2.12
CA VAL A 149 -14.97 -0.03 2.54
C VAL A 149 -14.13 1.17 2.94
N THR A 150 -13.34 1.01 4.00
CA THR A 150 -12.44 2.06 4.48
C THR A 150 -11.05 1.50 4.65
N GLY A 151 -10.06 2.19 4.09
CA GLY A 151 -8.66 1.83 4.22
C GLY A 151 -8.27 0.57 3.43
N LEU A 152 -8.95 0.28 2.31
CA LEU A 152 -8.56 -0.80 1.42
C LEU A 152 -7.33 -0.36 0.60
N GLU A 153 -6.22 -1.06 0.78
CA GLU A 153 -4.95 -0.74 0.13
C GLU A 153 -4.69 -1.64 -1.08
N TYR A 154 -4.18 -1.03 -2.14
CA TYR A 154 -3.65 -1.72 -3.33
C TYR A 154 -2.24 -1.23 -3.64
N PRO A 155 -1.20 -1.99 -3.25
CA PRO A 155 0.19 -1.60 -3.49
C PRO A 155 0.62 -1.89 -4.91
N VAL A 156 1.23 -0.91 -5.57
CA VAL A 156 1.91 -1.02 -6.86
C VAL A 156 3.41 -0.94 -6.64
N LYS A 157 4.13 -1.96 -7.06
CA LYS A 157 5.58 -2.06 -6.82
C LYS A 157 6.41 -1.46 -7.95
N TYR A 158 7.62 -1.00 -7.63
CA TYR A 158 8.64 -0.74 -8.65
C TYR A 158 8.98 -2.04 -9.38
N VAL A 159 9.06 -1.95 -10.72
CA VAL A 159 9.33 -3.12 -11.57
C VAL A 159 10.59 -3.85 -11.14
N GLY A 160 10.49 -5.17 -10.94
CA GLY A 160 11.62 -6.01 -10.56
C GLY A 160 12.04 -5.93 -9.08
N THR A 161 11.29 -5.22 -8.24
CA THR A 161 11.59 -5.06 -6.81
C THR A 161 10.43 -5.50 -5.91
N GLN A 162 10.66 -5.50 -4.60
CA GLN A 162 9.61 -5.68 -3.59
C GLN A 162 9.14 -4.34 -2.98
N CYS A 163 9.71 -3.21 -3.44
CA CYS A 163 9.42 -1.89 -2.93
C CYS A 163 8.15 -1.32 -3.56
N ASP A 164 7.27 -0.75 -2.76
CA ASP A 164 6.07 -0.11 -3.25
C ASP A 164 6.39 1.28 -3.82
N SER A 165 5.93 1.55 -5.04
CA SER A 165 6.04 2.86 -5.71
C SER A 165 4.87 3.77 -5.34
N VAL A 166 3.67 3.19 -5.34
CA VAL A 166 2.42 3.84 -4.97
C VAL A 166 1.57 2.84 -4.18
N ILE A 167 0.87 3.32 -3.17
CA ILE A 167 -0.21 2.60 -2.51
C ILE A 167 -1.49 3.39 -2.77
N HIS A 168 -2.40 2.79 -3.54
CA HIS A 168 -3.75 3.32 -3.72
C HIS A 168 -4.61 2.90 -2.53
N ILE A 169 -5.41 3.83 -1.99
CA ILE A 169 -6.28 3.59 -0.84
C ILE A 169 -7.71 3.94 -1.24
N LEU A 170 -8.65 3.01 -1.06
CA LEU A 170 -10.07 3.23 -1.29
C LEU A 170 -10.81 3.46 0.02
N ASN A 171 -11.55 4.57 0.08
CA ASN A 171 -12.61 4.83 1.04
C ASN A 171 -13.92 5.02 0.28
N LEU A 172 -14.68 3.95 0.15
CA LEU A 172 -16.00 3.95 -0.47
C LEU A 172 -17.07 4.02 0.61
N THR A 173 -17.96 5.01 0.51
CA THR A 173 -19.14 5.12 1.36
C THR A 173 -20.38 4.78 0.54
N ILE A 174 -21.16 3.80 0.98
CA ILE A 174 -22.51 3.54 0.46
C ILE A 174 -23.48 4.18 1.45
N GLN A 175 -24.34 5.06 0.96
CA GLN A 175 -25.37 5.72 1.77
C GLN A 175 -26.33 4.69 2.38
N ALA A 176 -26.94 5.04 3.51
CA ALA A 176 -28.02 4.22 4.06
C ALA A 176 -29.19 4.14 3.06
N PRO A 177 -29.94 3.04 3.03
CA PRO A 177 -31.18 2.98 2.28
C PRO A 177 -32.07 4.17 2.65
N LEU A 178 -32.60 4.87 1.65
CA LEU A 178 -33.55 5.96 1.88
C LEU A 178 -34.96 5.38 1.99
N SER A 179 -35.70 5.85 3.00
CA SER A 179 -37.12 5.61 3.11
C SER A 179 -37.90 6.63 2.30
N ASP A 180 -39.01 6.18 1.71
CA ASP A 180 -39.95 7.07 1.02
C ASP A 180 -40.51 8.10 1.99
N LYS A 181 -40.71 9.33 1.51
CA LYS A 181 -41.24 10.44 2.30
C LYS A 181 -42.71 10.63 2.00
N THR A 182 -43.54 10.35 3.00
CA THR A 182 -45.00 10.52 2.85
C THR A 182 -45.46 11.80 3.53
N GLU A 183 -46.19 12.62 2.74
CA GLU A 183 -46.92 13.80 3.20
C GLU A 183 -48.42 13.47 3.19
N VAL A 184 -49.00 13.48 4.36
CA VAL A 184 -50.44 13.19 4.53
C VAL A 184 -51.17 14.47 4.85
N TYR A 185 -52.19 14.80 4.09
CA TYR A 185 -53.03 15.96 4.30
C TYR A 185 -54.49 15.53 4.43
N THR A 186 -55.19 16.18 5.34
CA THR A 186 -56.65 16.09 5.51
C THR A 186 -57.27 17.50 5.41
N ILE A 187 -58.19 17.65 4.49
CA ILE A 187 -58.88 18.96 4.22
C ILE A 187 -60.38 18.76 4.14
N CYS A 188 -61.12 19.80 4.30
CA CYS A 188 -62.56 19.80 4.07
C CYS A 188 -62.88 19.92 2.58
N GLU A 189 -64.08 19.44 2.19
CA GLU A 189 -64.60 19.65 0.84
C GLU A 189 -64.61 21.16 0.49
N GLY A 190 -64.06 21.49 -0.70
CA GLY A 190 -63.90 22.88 -1.16
C GLY A 190 -62.54 23.52 -0.84
N GLU A 191 -61.73 22.89 -0.02
CA GLU A 191 -60.36 23.33 0.22
C GLU A 191 -59.38 22.66 -0.77
N SER A 192 -58.15 23.13 -0.78
CA SER A 192 -57.09 22.62 -1.68
C SER A 192 -55.72 22.52 -0.98
N VAL A 193 -54.89 21.61 -1.49
CA VAL A 193 -53.48 21.46 -1.10
C VAL A 193 -52.63 21.67 -2.34
N GLU A 194 -51.59 22.49 -2.20
CA GLU A 194 -50.55 22.57 -3.22
C GLU A 194 -49.42 21.66 -2.86
N TRP A 195 -49.06 20.76 -3.78
CA TRP A 195 -47.98 19.84 -3.62
C TRP A 195 -47.22 19.68 -4.95
N ASN A 196 -45.90 19.74 -4.90
CA ASN A 196 -45.01 19.64 -6.06
C ASN A 196 -45.48 20.48 -7.28
N GLY A 197 -45.95 21.73 -7.02
CA GLY A 197 -46.41 22.66 -8.04
C GLY A 197 -47.81 22.37 -8.64
N ASN A 198 -48.51 21.35 -8.12
CA ASN A 198 -49.89 21.03 -8.52
C ASN A 198 -50.88 21.30 -7.38
N THR A 199 -52.09 21.67 -7.72
CA THR A 199 -53.19 21.92 -6.77
C THR A 199 -54.14 20.72 -6.76
N TYR A 200 -54.40 20.20 -5.58
CA TYR A 200 -55.24 19.01 -5.36
C TYR A 200 -56.45 19.40 -4.51
N THR A 201 -57.66 19.01 -4.98
CA THR A 201 -58.95 19.34 -4.34
C THR A 201 -59.78 18.06 -4.05
N THR A 202 -59.31 16.89 -4.39
CA THR A 202 -60.00 15.62 -4.22
C THR A 202 -59.10 14.60 -3.54
N THR A 203 -59.72 13.64 -2.81
CA THR A 203 -58.98 12.55 -2.21
C THR A 203 -58.12 11.83 -3.27
N THR A 204 -56.82 11.81 -3.09
CA THR A 204 -55.88 11.24 -4.04
C THR A 204 -54.57 10.80 -3.37
N LYS A 205 -53.86 9.89 -4.03
CA LYS A 205 -52.45 9.61 -3.81
C LYS A 205 -51.66 9.94 -5.06
N ASP A 206 -50.57 10.65 -4.91
CA ASP A 206 -49.64 10.97 -5.99
C ASP A 206 -48.20 10.72 -5.56
N THR A 207 -47.33 10.44 -6.51
CA THR A 207 -45.92 10.13 -6.23
C THR A 207 -45.01 10.79 -7.22
N VAL A 208 -43.85 11.24 -6.74
CA VAL A 208 -42.78 11.79 -7.56
C VAL A 208 -41.43 11.28 -7.09
N MET A 209 -40.56 11.00 -8.05
CA MET A 209 -39.13 10.70 -7.73
C MET A 209 -38.47 11.98 -7.27
N ALA A 210 -37.83 11.92 -6.12
CA ALA A 210 -37.00 12.97 -5.56
C ALA A 210 -35.59 12.44 -5.30
N GLN A 211 -34.66 13.35 -5.11
CA GLN A 211 -33.26 13.00 -4.81
C GLN A 211 -32.81 13.71 -3.54
N ASP A 212 -31.93 13.05 -2.79
CA ASP A 212 -31.25 13.68 -1.66
C ASP A 212 -30.05 14.53 -2.11
N SER A 213 -29.28 15.03 -1.16
CA SER A 213 -28.08 15.84 -1.42
C SER A 213 -26.94 15.09 -2.10
N TYR A 214 -26.99 13.76 -2.12
CA TYR A 214 -26.02 12.87 -2.78
C TYR A 214 -26.50 12.38 -4.14
N GLY A 215 -27.73 12.75 -4.53
CA GLY A 215 -28.36 12.30 -5.78
C GLY A 215 -29.07 10.96 -5.67
N CYS A 216 -29.21 10.41 -4.45
CA CYS A 216 -29.89 9.15 -4.23
C CYS A 216 -31.40 9.31 -4.29
N GLU A 217 -32.07 8.45 -5.06
CA GLU A 217 -33.49 8.54 -5.35
C GLU A 217 -34.34 7.97 -4.22
N TYR A 218 -35.48 8.60 -3.99
CA TYR A 218 -36.56 8.12 -3.12
C TYR A 218 -37.92 8.60 -3.65
N LEU A 219 -39.02 7.94 -3.24
CA LEU A 219 -40.35 8.42 -3.55
C LEU A 219 -40.78 9.50 -2.56
N SER A 220 -41.21 10.64 -3.08
CA SER A 220 -42.04 11.60 -2.36
C SER A 220 -43.48 11.32 -2.67
N ILE A 221 -44.32 11.07 -1.64
CA ILE A 221 -45.67 10.59 -1.75
C ILE A 221 -46.62 11.59 -1.12
N LEU A 222 -47.62 12.02 -1.87
CA LEU A 222 -48.79 12.73 -1.34
C LEU A 222 -49.89 11.70 -1.03
N ASP A 223 -50.49 11.77 0.17
CA ASP A 223 -51.72 11.07 0.55
C ASP A 223 -52.75 12.10 1.05
N LEU A 224 -53.64 12.54 0.14
CA LEU A 224 -54.66 13.56 0.44
C LEU A 224 -56.01 12.88 0.69
N LYS A 225 -56.62 13.23 1.84
CA LYS A 225 -58.00 12.90 2.17
C LYS A 225 -58.84 14.21 2.23
N VAL A 226 -59.97 14.20 1.49
CA VAL A 226 -60.98 15.27 1.56
C VAL A 226 -62.15 14.73 2.41
N LEU A 227 -62.50 15.42 3.49
CA LEU A 227 -63.49 15.04 4.47
C LEU A 227 -64.76 15.86 4.30
N HIS A 228 -65.90 15.24 4.53
CA HIS A 228 -67.21 15.84 4.60
C HIS A 228 -67.56 16.21 6.05
N GLN A 229 -68.69 16.91 6.22
CA GLN A 229 -69.21 17.36 7.51
C GLN A 229 -69.30 16.23 8.52
N GLY A 230 -68.59 16.37 9.68
CA GLY A 230 -68.63 15.45 10.79
C GLY A 230 -67.86 14.16 10.59
N GLU A 231 -67.09 14.01 9.50
CA GLU A 231 -66.30 12.79 9.28
C GLU A 231 -65.10 12.70 10.25
N HIS A 232 -64.68 11.47 10.49
CA HIS A 232 -63.51 11.12 11.23
C HIS A 232 -62.61 10.22 10.40
N VAL A 233 -61.33 10.54 10.32
CA VAL A 233 -60.31 9.68 9.69
C VAL A 233 -59.17 9.40 10.70
N GLU A 234 -58.67 8.17 10.67
CA GLU A 234 -57.53 7.73 11.46
C GLU A 234 -56.48 7.16 10.53
N LEU A 235 -55.22 7.58 10.73
CA LEU A 235 -54.04 6.96 10.16
C LEU A 235 -53.24 6.30 11.29
N ASP A 236 -53.14 4.96 11.23
CA ASP A 236 -52.27 4.18 12.10
C ASP A 236 -51.07 3.71 11.26
N THR A 237 -49.88 4.14 11.65
CA THR A 237 -48.66 3.85 10.86
C THR A 237 -47.44 3.68 11.75
N THR A 238 -46.46 2.93 11.23
CA THR A 238 -45.19 2.64 11.92
C THR A 238 -44.04 3.09 11.06
N LEU A 239 -43.06 3.74 11.66
CA LEU A 239 -41.82 4.19 11.02
C LEU A 239 -40.62 3.55 11.70
N CYS A 240 -39.54 3.41 10.92
CA CYS A 240 -38.25 3.07 11.47
C CYS A 240 -37.63 4.27 12.24
N TYR A 241 -36.71 3.99 13.13
CA TYR A 241 -35.94 5.03 13.82
C TYR A 241 -35.23 5.93 12.81
N GLY A 242 -35.37 7.24 12.98
CA GLY A 242 -34.77 8.25 12.10
C GLY A 242 -35.69 8.71 10.95
N ASP A 243 -36.70 7.95 10.60
CA ASP A 243 -37.69 8.33 9.58
C ASP A 243 -38.66 9.39 10.10
N SER A 244 -39.42 9.98 9.16
CA SER A 244 -40.42 11.00 9.49
C SER A 244 -41.63 10.89 8.55
N ILE A 245 -42.77 11.35 9.07
CA ILE A 245 -43.99 11.57 8.29
C ILE A 245 -44.40 13.03 8.40
N THR A 246 -44.82 13.63 7.30
CA THR A 246 -45.49 14.93 7.33
C THR A 246 -46.98 14.72 7.43
N TRP A 247 -47.63 15.24 8.46
CA TRP A 247 -49.05 15.20 8.71
C TRP A 247 -49.59 16.62 8.80
N ASN A 248 -50.48 16.99 7.90
CA ASN A 248 -51.09 18.33 7.78
C ASN A 248 -50.03 19.46 7.87
N GLY A 249 -48.93 19.30 7.10
CA GLY A 249 -47.84 20.28 7.02
C GLY A 249 -46.87 20.28 8.20
N LYS A 250 -47.05 19.40 9.22
CA LYS A 250 -46.16 19.27 10.38
C LYS A 250 -45.41 17.95 10.38
N VAL A 251 -44.08 17.99 10.61
CA VAL A 251 -43.21 16.80 10.60
C VAL A 251 -43.21 16.13 11.96
N TYR A 252 -43.46 14.82 11.98
CA TYR A 252 -43.41 13.95 13.16
C TYR A 252 -42.32 12.89 13.00
N LYS A 253 -41.53 12.68 14.07
CA LYS A 253 -40.38 11.74 14.13
C LYS A 253 -40.39 10.85 15.37
N THR A 254 -41.42 10.96 16.19
CA THR A 254 -41.53 10.25 17.49
C THR A 254 -42.92 9.63 17.61
N THR A 255 -43.01 8.55 18.34
CA THR A 255 -44.27 7.91 18.66
C THR A 255 -45.24 8.94 19.30
N ILE A 256 -46.41 9.12 18.67
CA ILE A 256 -47.42 10.08 19.09
C ILE A 256 -48.83 9.59 18.72
N ASN A 257 -49.82 10.04 19.46
CA ASN A 257 -51.21 10.04 19.10
C ASN A 257 -51.68 11.49 19.06
N HIS A 258 -52.04 11.99 17.89
CA HIS A 258 -52.36 13.41 17.65
C HIS A 258 -53.65 13.51 16.85
N THR A 259 -54.59 14.37 17.27
CA THR A 259 -55.81 14.64 16.58
C THR A 259 -55.90 16.11 16.17
N ASP A 260 -56.14 16.35 14.90
CA ASP A 260 -56.48 17.64 14.35
C ASP A 260 -58.00 17.76 14.20
N THR A 261 -58.54 18.96 14.54
CA THR A 261 -59.93 19.31 14.30
C THR A 261 -59.97 20.21 13.03
N LEU A 262 -60.79 19.88 12.07
CA LEU A 262 -61.01 20.65 10.87
C LEU A 262 -62.31 21.44 11.01
N ASP A 263 -62.19 22.66 11.51
CA ASP A 263 -63.36 23.47 11.88
C ASP A 263 -64.31 23.79 10.70
N ALA A 264 -63.76 23.87 9.46
CA ALA A 264 -64.53 24.17 8.26
C ALA A 264 -65.63 23.12 7.95
N CYS A 265 -65.48 21.86 8.39
CA CYS A 265 -66.40 20.76 8.16
C CYS A 265 -66.73 19.96 9.44
N ASP A 266 -66.37 20.47 10.60
CA ASP A 266 -66.58 19.78 11.90
C ASP A 266 -66.09 18.34 11.88
N ALA A 267 -64.98 18.09 11.14
CA ALA A 267 -64.33 16.82 10.97
C ALA A 267 -63.09 16.68 11.86
N THR A 268 -62.66 15.44 12.10
CA THR A 268 -61.46 15.17 12.85
C THR A 268 -60.53 14.19 12.14
N ALA A 269 -59.24 14.43 12.26
CA ALA A 269 -58.19 13.57 11.70
C ALA A 269 -57.21 13.16 12.79
N THR A 270 -57.01 11.88 13.00
CA THR A 270 -56.12 11.32 14.04
C THR A 270 -54.94 10.59 13.42
N LEU A 271 -53.75 10.99 13.85
CA LEU A 271 -52.48 10.30 13.57
C LEU A 271 -52.12 9.44 14.78
N LYS A 272 -52.03 8.13 14.61
CA LYS A 272 -51.39 7.19 15.53
C LYS A 272 -50.06 6.75 14.93
N LEU A 273 -48.99 7.36 15.39
CA LEU A 273 -47.63 7.07 14.92
C LEU A 273 -46.89 6.23 15.93
N THR A 274 -46.36 5.10 15.49
CA THR A 274 -45.37 4.30 16.24
C THR A 274 -44.03 4.45 15.55
N VAL A 275 -43.00 4.85 16.29
CA VAL A 275 -41.62 4.84 15.82
C VAL A 275 -40.88 3.72 16.51
N LEU A 276 -40.34 2.79 15.74
CA LEU A 276 -39.58 1.64 16.22
C LEU A 276 -38.26 2.08 16.86
N PRO A 277 -37.70 1.32 17.79
CA PRO A 277 -36.38 1.60 18.33
C PRO A 277 -35.30 1.45 17.26
N GLU A 278 -34.15 2.12 17.47
CA GLU A 278 -32.99 2.01 16.59
C GLU A 278 -32.49 0.57 16.50
N VAL A 279 -32.27 0.08 15.29
CA VAL A 279 -31.63 -1.22 15.05
C VAL A 279 -30.18 -1.15 15.51
N GLN A 280 -29.82 -1.99 16.45
CA GLN A 280 -28.48 -1.97 17.04
C GLN A 280 -27.44 -2.40 16.00
N PRO A 281 -26.28 -1.68 15.91
CA PRO A 281 -25.23 -2.03 14.99
C PRO A 281 -24.59 -3.37 15.35
N ILE A 282 -24.22 -4.15 14.32
CA ILE A 282 -23.49 -5.41 14.44
C ILE A 282 -22.04 -5.15 14.05
N VAL A 283 -21.09 -5.64 14.86
CA VAL A 283 -19.65 -5.52 14.58
C VAL A 283 -18.99 -6.88 14.68
N ASP A 284 -18.43 -7.34 13.58
CA ASP A 284 -17.63 -8.55 13.49
C ASP A 284 -16.15 -8.21 13.35
N ASN A 285 -15.30 -8.82 14.19
CA ASN A 285 -13.84 -8.70 14.08
C ASN A 285 -13.28 -10.06 13.70
N VAL A 286 -12.66 -10.16 12.53
CA VAL A 286 -12.19 -11.41 11.95
C VAL A 286 -10.74 -11.29 11.51
N THR A 287 -9.94 -12.34 11.78
CA THR A 287 -8.57 -12.46 11.31
C THR A 287 -8.45 -13.75 10.49
N ILE A 288 -7.89 -13.64 9.28
CA ILE A 288 -7.63 -14.78 8.38
C ILE A 288 -6.16 -14.82 8.00
N CYS A 289 -5.68 -15.98 7.51
CA CYS A 289 -4.31 -16.12 7.01
C CYS A 289 -4.17 -15.54 5.59
N HIS A 290 -2.94 -15.25 5.21
CA HIS A 290 -2.61 -14.83 3.83
C HIS A 290 -3.12 -15.84 2.80
N GLY A 291 -3.90 -15.36 1.84
CA GLY A 291 -4.48 -16.18 0.76
C GLY A 291 -5.82 -16.83 1.08
N GLU A 292 -6.33 -16.70 2.31
CA GLU A 292 -7.68 -17.13 2.69
C GLU A 292 -8.72 -16.06 2.32
N THR A 293 -9.98 -16.48 2.33
CA THR A 293 -11.14 -15.60 2.11
C THR A 293 -12.16 -15.75 3.24
N TYR A 294 -12.89 -14.70 3.52
CA TYR A 294 -13.98 -14.70 4.49
C TYR A 294 -15.29 -14.26 3.82
N THR A 295 -16.36 -15.06 4.01
CA THR A 295 -17.70 -14.71 3.49
C THR A 295 -18.51 -14.04 4.58
N TRP A 296 -18.99 -12.82 4.29
CA TRP A 296 -19.79 -12.00 5.21
C TRP A 296 -20.93 -11.32 4.44
N ASN A 297 -22.15 -11.43 4.97
CA ASN A 297 -23.37 -10.90 4.35
C ASN A 297 -23.50 -11.23 2.83
N GLY A 298 -23.12 -12.45 2.44
CA GLY A 298 -23.22 -12.94 1.06
C GLY A 298 -22.10 -12.50 0.12
N ALA A 299 -21.17 -11.63 0.56
CA ALA A 299 -19.99 -11.24 -0.18
C ALA A 299 -18.71 -11.87 0.39
N THR A 300 -17.67 -12.04 -0.42
CA THR A 300 -16.40 -12.68 -0.05
C THR A 300 -15.27 -11.66 -0.06
N TYR A 301 -14.48 -11.64 1.01
CA TYR A 301 -13.41 -10.67 1.25
C TYR A 301 -12.09 -11.39 1.51
N ASN A 302 -10.98 -10.81 1.03
CA ASN A 302 -9.62 -11.37 1.13
C ASN A 302 -8.54 -10.31 1.43
N ALA A 303 -8.93 -9.07 1.72
CA ALA A 303 -8.02 -7.97 2.03
C ALA A 303 -8.35 -7.35 3.39
N SER A 304 -7.31 -6.89 4.11
CA SER A 304 -7.49 -6.14 5.35
C SER A 304 -8.15 -4.80 5.08
N ALA A 305 -9.35 -4.62 5.64
CA ALA A 305 -10.08 -3.34 5.60
C ALA A 305 -11.25 -3.38 6.58
N THR A 306 -11.93 -2.24 6.75
CA THR A 306 -13.24 -2.16 7.39
C THR A 306 -14.31 -2.11 6.32
N TYR A 307 -15.17 -3.13 6.30
CA TYR A 307 -16.30 -3.24 5.39
C TYR A 307 -17.60 -2.94 6.13
N THR A 308 -18.51 -2.21 5.50
CA THR A 308 -19.79 -1.84 6.12
C THR A 308 -20.93 -2.02 5.13
N THR A 309 -22.04 -2.58 5.60
CA THR A 309 -23.29 -2.69 4.86
C THR A 309 -24.48 -2.39 5.77
N TYR A 310 -25.67 -2.36 5.20
CA TYR A 310 -26.93 -2.22 5.94
C TYR A 310 -27.74 -3.52 5.83
N VAL A 311 -28.26 -3.99 6.97
CA VAL A 311 -29.03 -5.22 7.08
C VAL A 311 -30.40 -4.88 7.68
N ALA A 312 -31.46 -5.34 7.03
CA ALA A 312 -32.81 -5.15 7.53
C ALA A 312 -33.13 -6.10 8.71
N ASP A 313 -33.80 -5.58 9.73
CA ASP A 313 -34.39 -6.38 10.80
C ASP A 313 -35.71 -7.06 10.34
N VAL A 314 -36.38 -7.72 11.28
CA VAL A 314 -37.65 -8.40 11.04
C VAL A 314 -38.83 -7.46 10.66
N ASN A 315 -38.66 -6.16 10.96
CA ASN A 315 -39.66 -5.12 10.64
C ASN A 315 -39.29 -4.38 9.34
N GLY A 316 -38.19 -4.73 8.67
CA GLY A 316 -37.69 -4.07 7.47
C GLY A 316 -36.87 -2.82 7.74
N CYS A 317 -36.54 -2.53 9.02
CA CYS A 317 -35.70 -1.37 9.38
C CYS A 317 -34.21 -1.72 9.25
N PHE A 318 -33.46 -0.84 8.62
CA PHE A 318 -32.05 -1.09 8.34
C PHE A 318 -31.15 -0.68 9.52
N GLY A 319 -30.27 -1.61 9.92
CA GLY A 319 -29.18 -1.38 10.85
C GLY A 319 -27.81 -1.52 10.18
N LYS A 320 -26.83 -0.82 10.72
CA LYS A 320 -25.45 -0.87 10.23
C LYS A 320 -24.77 -2.16 10.70
N ALA A 321 -24.17 -2.92 9.76
CA ALA A 321 -23.28 -4.03 10.03
C ALA A 321 -21.87 -3.70 9.59
N THR A 322 -20.87 -4.03 10.41
CA THR A 322 -19.43 -3.73 10.17
C THR A 322 -18.60 -4.98 10.34
N LEU A 323 -17.74 -5.27 9.36
CA LEU A 323 -16.70 -6.28 9.43
C LEU A 323 -15.34 -5.58 9.47
N ASN A 324 -14.58 -5.79 10.55
CA ASN A 324 -13.16 -5.45 10.61
C ASN A 324 -12.36 -6.71 10.26
N LEU A 325 -11.89 -6.79 9.02
CA LEU A 325 -11.12 -7.92 8.54
C LEU A 325 -9.62 -7.62 8.62
N THR A 326 -8.87 -8.52 9.25
CA THR A 326 -7.41 -8.50 9.28
C THR A 326 -6.89 -9.73 8.53
N VAL A 327 -6.07 -9.52 7.51
CA VAL A 327 -5.36 -10.58 6.79
C VAL A 327 -3.91 -10.60 7.27
N LEU A 328 -3.47 -11.71 7.84
CA LEU A 328 -2.09 -11.86 8.32
C LEU A 328 -1.11 -11.88 7.14
N PRO A 329 0.11 -11.36 7.31
CA PRO A 329 1.13 -11.41 6.28
C PRO A 329 1.54 -12.87 5.98
N LYS A 330 2.06 -13.12 4.77
CA LYS A 330 2.62 -14.42 4.41
C LYS A 330 3.75 -14.80 5.36
N ALA A 331 3.71 -16.03 5.88
CA ALA A 331 4.79 -16.56 6.73
C ALA A 331 6.14 -16.55 5.98
N VAL A 332 7.19 -16.03 6.62
CA VAL A 332 8.56 -16.05 6.09
C VAL A 332 9.18 -17.38 6.48
N GLU A 333 9.57 -18.20 5.50
CA GLU A 333 10.39 -19.40 5.73
C GLU A 333 11.83 -18.99 6.10
N ASN A 334 12.19 -19.14 7.36
CA ASN A 334 13.60 -19.06 7.79
C ASN A 334 14.31 -20.38 7.46
N VAL A 335 14.88 -20.49 6.26
CA VAL A 335 15.74 -21.61 5.88
C VAL A 335 17.10 -21.45 6.56
N THR A 336 17.30 -22.12 7.68
CA THR A 336 18.62 -22.21 8.32
C THR A 336 19.41 -23.31 7.59
N ASN A 337 20.26 -22.95 6.62
CA ASN A 337 21.22 -23.87 6.04
C ASN A 337 22.29 -24.20 7.09
N LYS A 338 22.13 -25.30 7.81
CA LYS A 338 23.24 -25.91 8.55
C LYS A 338 24.12 -26.69 7.54
N THR A 339 25.25 -26.11 7.20
CA THR A 339 26.35 -26.85 6.60
C THR A 339 26.96 -27.75 7.71
N LEU A 340 26.91 -29.07 7.53
CA LEU A 340 27.60 -30.08 8.35
C LEU A 340 29.08 -30.09 7.99
#